data_f344a11f925147d4ad5a3b68a57e6971
#
_entry.id   f344a11f925147d4ad5a3b68a57e6971
#
_cell.length_a   1.000
_cell.length_b   1.000
_cell.length_c   1.000
_cell.angle_alpha   90.00
_cell.angle_beta   90.00
_cell.angle_gamma   90.00
#
_symmetry.space_group_name_H-M   'P 1'
#
loop_
_entity.id
_entity.type
_entity.pdbx_description
1 polymer ?
#
loop_
_entity_poly.entity_id
_entity_poly.type
_entity_poly.pdbx_seq_one_letter_code
_entity_poly.pdbx_strand_id
1 'polypeptide(L)'
;MKHKNFYLYQSADIIFTSSCRAIGILLAWVMIQHYQLKIELGWFISISWLLQVLTLIFMGLFSDRFRKKTVPVFCSAASFLCLITLEFGGSVEPLQLGLIYIATSLFSITIQPIGSSIIPNLYTGKDTERAFRIRGFVNSINTILGAAISGFVISVFSAEQTIRILIVSIGVSCLAFIIVKTNELSFKNSNHKSWSAIKALAINNVERVMVTVSAMSNFILTPTLMYITPILIIDRYGYTALEIGLSEAMFGIGMFLGSALFCKRLNNVFGVRITTVFSIATVGASLLLILIADNIYSLFLGLLFAGAGVVIYNINTTKIRCSATPADLRSSFESIFLAICILPIPAGVAISTLMVDSGKLELSLTLFSMLIFASALAVWLSKDFRLIAQLDNDDLDSYYIKLYPKAYL
;
A
#
# COMPACT_ATOMS: atom_id res chain seq x y z
N MET A 1 -0.21 -25.67 19.33
CA MET A 1 -1.49 -24.96 19.02
C MET A 1 -1.29 -23.52 18.56
N LYS A 2 -0.43 -22.70 19.19
CA LYS A 2 -0.19 -21.28 18.84
C LYS A 2 0.30 -21.09 17.39
N HIS A 3 1.29 -21.87 16.95
CA HIS A 3 1.82 -21.81 15.58
C HIS A 3 0.74 -22.12 14.52
N LYS A 4 -0.09 -23.14 14.74
CA LYS A 4 -1.18 -23.52 13.82
C LYS A 4 -2.18 -22.37 13.64
N ASN A 5 -2.57 -21.69 14.72
CA ASN A 5 -3.50 -20.54 14.65
C ASN A 5 -2.88 -19.34 13.93
N PHE A 6 -1.59 -19.10 14.10
CA PHE A 6 -0.88 -18.04 13.37
C PHE A 6 -0.86 -18.29 11.86
N TYR A 7 -0.44 -19.48 11.44
CA TYR A 7 -0.42 -19.82 10.01
C TYR A 7 -1.82 -19.83 9.40
N LEU A 8 -2.81 -20.35 10.12
CA LEU A 8 -4.20 -20.32 9.67
C LEU A 8 -4.70 -18.89 9.47
N TYR A 9 -4.39 -17.98 10.42
CA TYR A 9 -4.72 -16.56 10.29
C TYR A 9 -4.03 -15.93 9.08
N GLN A 10 -2.71 -16.17 8.90
CA GLN A 10 -1.96 -15.63 7.76
C GLN A 10 -2.50 -16.14 6.42
N SER A 11 -2.85 -17.44 6.34
CA SER A 11 -3.46 -18.01 5.12
C SER A 11 -4.82 -17.37 4.82
N ALA A 12 -5.66 -17.18 5.84
CA ALA A 12 -6.94 -16.50 5.68
C ALA A 12 -6.77 -15.04 5.21
N ASP A 13 -5.82 -14.31 5.80
CA ASP A 13 -5.51 -12.92 5.44
C ASP A 13 -4.99 -12.80 3.99
N ILE A 14 -4.12 -13.72 3.56
CA ILE A 14 -3.63 -13.76 2.17
C ILE A 14 -4.78 -14.02 1.19
N ILE A 15 -5.58 -15.04 1.42
CA ILE A 15 -6.70 -15.39 0.55
C ILE A 15 -7.68 -14.21 0.45
N PHE A 16 -8.00 -13.58 1.58
CA PHE A 16 -8.90 -12.43 1.62
C PHE A 16 -8.34 -11.23 0.86
N THR A 17 -7.10 -10.83 1.15
CA THR A 17 -6.46 -9.66 0.52
C THR A 17 -6.20 -9.87 -0.97
N SER A 18 -5.83 -11.09 -1.40
CA SER A 18 -5.72 -11.43 -2.81
C SER A 18 -7.08 -11.35 -3.52
N SER A 19 -8.15 -11.85 -2.88
CA SER A 19 -9.50 -11.76 -3.44
C SER A 19 -9.99 -10.32 -3.58
N CYS A 20 -9.73 -9.46 -2.58
CA CYS A 20 -10.06 -8.03 -2.68
C CYS A 20 -9.27 -7.33 -3.80
N ARG A 21 -8.00 -7.70 -4.00
CA ARG A 21 -7.19 -7.21 -5.13
C ARG A 21 -7.76 -7.66 -6.47
N ALA A 22 -8.17 -8.93 -6.58
CA ALA A 22 -8.79 -9.46 -7.79
C ALA A 22 -10.09 -8.71 -8.15
N ILE A 23 -10.89 -8.29 -7.16
CA ILE A 23 -12.08 -7.45 -7.39
C ILE A 23 -11.68 -6.11 -8.03
N GLY A 24 -10.57 -5.50 -7.58
CA GLY A 24 -10.07 -4.25 -8.18
C GLY A 24 -9.61 -4.42 -9.63
N ILE A 25 -8.88 -5.50 -9.94
CA ILE A 25 -8.45 -5.82 -11.32
C ILE A 25 -9.66 -6.16 -12.19
N LEU A 26 -10.63 -6.91 -11.66
CA LEU A 26 -11.87 -7.24 -12.36
C LEU A 26 -12.69 -5.98 -12.67
N LEU A 27 -12.79 -5.06 -11.69
CA LEU A 27 -13.47 -3.77 -11.89
C LEU A 27 -12.81 -2.98 -13.02
N ALA A 28 -11.48 -2.82 -12.98
CA ALA A 28 -10.73 -2.10 -13.99
C ALA A 28 -10.92 -2.75 -15.38
N TRP A 29 -10.81 -4.06 -15.46
CA TRP A 29 -11.00 -4.82 -16.69
C TRP A 29 -12.41 -4.66 -17.27
N VAL A 30 -13.44 -4.91 -16.46
CA VAL A 30 -14.85 -4.84 -16.89
C VAL A 30 -15.22 -3.42 -17.32
N MET A 31 -14.87 -2.42 -16.52
CA MET A 31 -15.23 -1.03 -16.80
C MET A 31 -14.52 -0.47 -18.04
N ILE A 32 -13.25 -0.79 -18.26
CA ILE A 32 -12.51 -0.28 -19.42
C ILE A 32 -12.85 -1.09 -20.66
N GLN A 33 -12.76 -2.42 -20.60
CA GLN A 33 -12.88 -3.28 -21.78
C GLN A 33 -14.31 -3.45 -22.28
N HIS A 34 -15.28 -3.68 -21.37
CA HIS A 34 -16.65 -3.98 -21.74
C HIS A 34 -17.56 -2.76 -21.82
N TYR A 35 -17.38 -1.82 -20.91
CA TYR A 35 -18.30 -0.67 -20.78
C TYR A 35 -17.69 0.66 -21.20
N GLN A 36 -16.39 0.75 -21.45
CA GLN A 36 -15.67 1.99 -21.82
C GLN A 36 -15.84 3.13 -20.78
N LEU A 37 -16.06 2.77 -19.51
CA LEU A 37 -16.36 3.67 -18.39
C LEU A 37 -15.07 4.01 -17.60
N LYS A 38 -14.09 4.66 -18.26
CA LYS A 38 -12.80 5.00 -17.65
C LYS A 38 -12.92 6.06 -16.54
N ILE A 39 -13.78 7.01 -16.76
CA ILE A 39 -13.98 8.15 -15.83
C ILE A 39 -14.64 7.66 -14.54
N GLU A 40 -15.69 6.84 -14.68
CA GLU A 40 -16.40 6.24 -13.56
C GLU A 40 -15.47 5.33 -12.75
N LEU A 41 -14.61 4.56 -13.40
CA LEU A 41 -13.57 3.77 -12.74
C LEU A 41 -12.68 4.64 -11.85
N GLY A 42 -12.20 5.75 -12.37
CA GLY A 42 -11.37 6.69 -11.62
C GLY A 42 -12.10 7.24 -10.39
N TRP A 43 -13.37 7.59 -10.52
CA TRP A 43 -14.18 8.05 -9.40
C TRP A 43 -14.42 6.95 -8.36
N PHE A 44 -14.70 5.70 -8.75
CA PHE A 44 -14.81 4.58 -7.81
C PHE A 44 -13.52 4.38 -7.01
N ILE A 45 -12.37 4.40 -7.67
CA ILE A 45 -11.07 4.26 -7.00
C ILE A 45 -10.82 5.45 -6.05
N SER A 46 -11.08 6.70 -6.50
CA SER A 46 -10.89 7.90 -5.69
C SER A 46 -11.76 7.89 -4.42
N ILE A 47 -13.05 7.60 -4.57
CA ILE A 47 -13.99 7.50 -3.45
C ILE A 47 -13.59 6.36 -2.52
N SER A 48 -13.21 5.20 -3.06
CA SER A 48 -12.72 4.07 -2.27
C SER A 48 -11.54 4.47 -1.39
N TRP A 49 -10.53 5.14 -1.94
CA TRP A 49 -9.39 5.62 -1.18
C TRP A 49 -9.74 6.68 -0.14
N LEU A 50 -10.65 7.62 -0.47
CA LEU A 50 -11.12 8.61 0.49
C LEU A 50 -11.75 7.92 1.71
N LEU A 51 -12.64 6.98 1.48
CA LEU A 51 -13.30 6.23 2.54
C LEU A 51 -12.33 5.32 3.32
N GLN A 52 -11.32 4.75 2.65
CA GLN A 52 -10.26 3.99 3.30
C GLN A 52 -9.43 4.84 4.25
N VAL A 53 -9.05 6.07 3.84
CA VAL A 53 -8.33 7.02 4.70
C VAL A 53 -9.15 7.37 5.94
N LEU A 54 -10.44 7.67 5.76
CA LEU A 54 -11.35 7.94 6.88
C LEU A 54 -11.50 6.73 7.82
N THR A 55 -11.60 5.53 7.24
CA THR A 55 -11.67 4.27 8.00
C THR A 55 -10.41 4.02 8.82
N LEU A 56 -9.21 4.27 8.27
CA LEU A 56 -7.95 4.12 9.01
C LEU A 56 -7.84 5.11 10.17
N ILE A 57 -8.28 6.35 9.98
CA ILE A 57 -8.33 7.35 11.06
C ILE A 57 -9.28 6.88 12.16
N PHE A 58 -10.47 6.40 11.79
CA PHE A 58 -11.46 5.87 12.73
C PHE A 58 -10.90 4.64 13.46
N MET A 59 -10.33 3.68 12.74
CA MET A 59 -9.74 2.48 13.34
C MET A 59 -8.55 2.82 14.26
N GLY A 60 -7.76 3.83 13.92
CA GLY A 60 -6.68 4.32 14.79
C GLY A 60 -7.20 4.84 16.15
N LEU A 61 -8.40 5.44 16.16
CA LEU A 61 -9.01 5.97 17.39
C LEU A 61 -9.76 4.90 18.20
N PHE A 62 -10.34 3.91 17.53
CA PHE A 62 -11.30 2.98 18.15
C PHE A 62 -10.90 1.51 18.07
N SER A 63 -9.78 1.15 17.42
CA SER A 63 -9.35 -0.25 17.23
C SER A 63 -9.25 -1.04 18.52
N ASP A 64 -8.87 -0.38 19.62
CA ASP A 64 -8.72 -1.02 20.95
C ASP A 64 -10.07 -1.43 21.57
N ARG A 65 -11.18 -0.91 21.07
CA ARG A 65 -12.52 -1.24 21.55
C ARG A 65 -13.11 -2.49 20.87
N PHE A 66 -12.54 -2.91 19.73
CA PHE A 66 -13.04 -4.04 18.97
C PHE A 66 -12.28 -5.33 19.31
N ARG A 67 -13.01 -6.43 19.39
CA ARG A 67 -12.41 -7.75 19.55
C ARG A 67 -11.63 -8.12 18.28
N LYS A 68 -10.34 -8.40 18.42
CA LYS A 68 -9.42 -8.64 17.30
C LYS A 68 -9.82 -9.82 16.41
N LYS A 69 -10.58 -10.79 16.93
CA LYS A 69 -11.14 -11.91 16.17
C LYS A 69 -12.41 -11.53 15.42
N THR A 70 -13.28 -10.73 16.04
CA THR A 70 -14.62 -10.43 15.47
C THR A 70 -14.52 -9.59 14.19
N VAL A 71 -13.57 -8.68 14.13
CA VAL A 71 -13.44 -7.77 12.98
C VAL A 71 -13.09 -8.50 11.66
N PRO A 72 -12.06 -9.37 11.58
CA PRO A 72 -11.78 -10.12 10.35
C PRO A 72 -12.95 -11.04 9.93
N VAL A 73 -13.62 -11.67 10.89
CA VAL A 73 -14.80 -12.50 10.62
C VAL A 73 -15.94 -11.66 10.05
N PHE A 74 -16.24 -10.51 10.67
CA PHE A 74 -17.27 -9.61 10.19
C PHE A 74 -16.95 -9.07 8.79
N CYS A 75 -15.75 -8.57 8.56
CA CYS A 75 -15.33 -8.02 7.28
C CYS A 75 -15.36 -9.06 6.16
N SER A 76 -14.89 -10.28 6.42
CA SER A 76 -14.91 -11.35 5.43
C SER A 76 -16.32 -11.87 5.15
N ALA A 77 -17.17 -11.99 6.18
CA ALA A 77 -18.57 -12.36 6.01
C ALA A 77 -19.36 -11.30 5.25
N ALA A 78 -19.17 -10.02 5.57
CA ALA A 78 -19.80 -8.92 4.85
C ALA A 78 -19.34 -8.86 3.38
N SER A 79 -18.04 -9.06 3.10
CA SER A 79 -17.52 -9.15 1.72
C SER A 79 -18.12 -10.33 0.96
N PHE A 80 -18.26 -11.48 1.61
CA PHE A 80 -18.91 -12.65 1.05
C PHE A 80 -20.36 -12.36 0.66
N LEU A 81 -21.12 -11.75 1.55
CA LEU A 81 -22.52 -11.38 1.28
C LEU A 81 -22.62 -10.33 0.14
N CYS A 82 -21.73 -9.34 0.11
CA CYS A 82 -21.69 -8.38 -0.99
C CYS A 82 -21.46 -9.07 -2.35
N LEU A 83 -20.52 -10.02 -2.43
CA LEU A 83 -20.28 -10.73 -3.70
C LEU A 83 -21.45 -11.63 -4.13
N ILE A 84 -22.15 -12.22 -3.17
CA ILE A 84 -23.35 -13.04 -3.47
C ILE A 84 -24.43 -12.19 -4.16
N THR A 85 -24.55 -10.90 -3.86
CA THR A 85 -25.52 -10.03 -4.55
C THR A 85 -25.26 -9.91 -6.07
N LEU A 86 -23.99 -10.04 -6.51
CA LEU A 86 -23.65 -10.06 -7.94
C LEU A 86 -24.13 -11.34 -8.64
N GLU A 87 -24.08 -12.48 -7.96
CA GLU A 87 -24.54 -13.76 -8.55
C GLU A 87 -26.05 -13.76 -8.80
N PHE A 88 -26.83 -13.10 -7.91
CA PHE A 88 -28.29 -13.02 -8.08
C PHE A 88 -28.75 -11.93 -9.07
N GLY A 89 -27.87 -10.98 -9.43
CA GLY A 89 -28.18 -9.87 -10.34
C GLY A 89 -28.29 -10.25 -11.82
N GLY A 90 -27.86 -11.45 -12.22
CA GLY A 90 -27.95 -11.99 -13.59
C GLY A 90 -26.99 -11.33 -14.62
N SER A 91 -26.43 -10.16 -14.35
CA SER A 91 -25.39 -9.50 -15.14
C SER A 91 -24.48 -8.68 -14.22
N VAL A 92 -23.20 -8.59 -14.63
CA VAL A 92 -22.20 -7.81 -13.84
C VAL A 92 -22.34 -6.33 -14.18
N GLU A 93 -23.23 -5.62 -13.48
CA GLU A 93 -23.41 -4.20 -13.69
C GLU A 93 -22.23 -3.38 -13.12
N PRO A 94 -21.70 -2.38 -13.89
CA PRO A 94 -20.56 -1.58 -13.48
C PRO A 94 -20.76 -0.86 -12.14
N LEU A 95 -21.94 -0.31 -11.90
CA LEU A 95 -22.26 0.40 -10.65
C LEU A 95 -22.23 -0.56 -9.45
N GLN A 96 -22.85 -1.72 -9.58
CA GLN A 96 -22.89 -2.72 -8.52
C GLN A 96 -21.47 -3.23 -8.19
N LEU A 97 -20.68 -3.54 -9.24
CA LEU A 97 -19.30 -3.98 -9.08
C LEU A 97 -18.44 -2.90 -8.43
N GLY A 98 -18.61 -1.63 -8.80
CA GLY A 98 -17.92 -0.49 -8.20
C GLY A 98 -18.26 -0.31 -6.72
N LEU A 99 -19.52 -0.43 -6.34
CA LEU A 99 -19.95 -0.35 -4.93
C LEU A 99 -19.37 -1.50 -4.10
N ILE A 100 -19.34 -2.71 -4.64
CA ILE A 100 -18.73 -3.88 -3.99
C ILE A 100 -17.22 -3.71 -3.86
N TYR A 101 -16.55 -3.16 -4.88
CA TYR A 101 -15.12 -2.81 -4.78
C TYR A 101 -14.86 -1.83 -3.63
N ILE A 102 -15.67 -0.77 -3.49
CA ILE A 102 -15.55 0.17 -2.37
C ILE A 102 -15.72 -0.58 -1.03
N ALA A 103 -16.79 -1.35 -0.88
CA ALA A 103 -17.07 -2.08 0.36
C ALA A 103 -15.95 -3.06 0.72
N THR A 104 -15.51 -3.89 -0.22
CA THR A 104 -14.46 -4.89 0.02
C THR A 104 -13.10 -4.26 0.28
N SER A 105 -12.79 -3.13 -0.33
CA SER A 105 -11.59 -2.33 -0.06
C SER A 105 -11.59 -1.77 1.37
N LEU A 106 -12.72 -1.27 1.86
CA LEU A 106 -12.88 -0.81 3.25
C LEU A 106 -12.70 -1.96 4.25
N PHE A 107 -13.23 -3.13 3.96
CA PHE A 107 -13.05 -4.30 4.80
C PHE A 107 -11.59 -4.77 4.80
N SER A 108 -10.93 -4.75 3.66
CA SER A 108 -9.51 -5.12 3.52
C SER A 108 -8.60 -4.20 4.35
N ILE A 109 -8.77 -2.89 4.24
CA ILE A 109 -7.94 -1.93 4.99
C ILE A 109 -8.19 -2.02 6.51
N THR A 110 -9.38 -2.44 6.93
CA THR A 110 -9.74 -2.62 8.34
C THR A 110 -9.04 -3.85 8.94
N ILE A 111 -8.86 -4.93 8.19
CA ILE A 111 -8.22 -6.16 8.66
C ILE A 111 -6.69 -5.99 8.80
N GLN A 112 -6.06 -5.19 7.95
CA GLN A 112 -4.60 -5.08 7.84
C GLN A 112 -3.89 -4.75 9.17
N PRO A 113 -4.28 -3.72 9.95
CA PRO A 113 -3.65 -3.42 11.24
C PRO A 113 -3.91 -4.49 12.29
N ILE A 114 -5.06 -5.16 12.25
CA ILE A 114 -5.42 -6.22 13.20
C ILE A 114 -4.49 -7.41 13.08
N GLY A 115 -4.14 -7.81 11.86
CA GLY A 115 -3.21 -8.91 11.63
C GLY A 115 -1.84 -8.72 12.26
N SER A 116 -1.36 -7.48 12.34
CA SER A 116 -0.12 -7.15 13.06
C SER A 116 -0.33 -7.16 14.58
N SER A 117 -1.48 -6.69 15.05
CA SER A 117 -1.79 -6.59 16.48
C SER A 117 -2.08 -7.93 17.15
N ILE A 118 -2.36 -8.99 16.38
CA ILE A 118 -2.57 -10.35 16.90
C ILE A 118 -1.25 -11.03 17.29
N ILE A 119 -0.13 -10.69 16.62
CA ILE A 119 1.17 -11.35 16.82
C ILE A 119 1.64 -11.32 18.28
N PRO A 120 1.66 -10.16 18.98
CA PRO A 120 2.06 -10.12 20.39
C PRO A 120 1.16 -10.91 21.33
N ASN A 121 -0.09 -11.19 20.94
CA ASN A 121 -1.01 -12.00 21.72
C ASN A 121 -0.73 -13.51 21.59
N LEU A 122 -0.10 -13.92 20.49
CA LEU A 122 0.22 -15.32 20.22
C LEU A 122 1.65 -15.68 20.63
N TYR A 123 2.58 -14.73 20.59
CA TYR A 123 4.01 -14.96 20.78
C TYR A 123 4.62 -13.97 21.76
N THR A 124 5.73 -14.38 22.38
CA THR A 124 6.52 -13.57 23.30
C THR A 124 8.02 -13.68 22.96
N GLY A 125 8.79 -12.64 23.25
CA GLY A 125 10.24 -12.62 23.05
C GLY A 125 10.67 -12.80 21.57
N LYS A 126 11.66 -13.64 21.34
CA LYS A 126 12.25 -13.89 20.00
C LYS A 126 11.25 -14.46 18.97
N ASP A 127 10.23 -15.20 19.42
CA ASP A 127 9.21 -15.75 18.53
C ASP A 127 8.31 -14.66 17.95
N THR A 128 8.10 -13.57 18.67
CA THR A 128 7.35 -12.39 18.17
C THR A 128 8.06 -11.75 16.97
N GLU A 129 9.37 -11.55 17.07
CA GLU A 129 10.18 -11.00 15.98
C GLU A 129 10.15 -11.90 14.73
N ARG A 130 10.26 -13.22 14.94
CA ARG A 130 10.15 -14.21 13.87
C ARG A 130 8.78 -14.16 13.20
N ALA A 131 7.70 -14.03 13.97
CA ALA A 131 6.33 -13.93 13.44
C ALA A 131 6.13 -12.65 12.62
N PHE A 132 6.66 -11.52 13.05
CA PHE A 132 6.62 -10.27 12.24
C PHE A 132 7.40 -10.41 10.93
N ARG A 133 8.58 -11.06 10.95
CA ARG A 133 9.34 -11.32 9.71
C ARG A 133 8.58 -12.22 8.74
N ILE A 134 7.96 -13.28 9.25
CA ILE A 134 7.13 -14.18 8.42
C ILE A 134 5.97 -13.40 7.83
N ARG A 135 5.25 -12.56 8.61
CA ARG A 135 4.16 -11.74 8.10
C ARG A 135 4.63 -10.76 7.02
N GLY A 136 5.75 -10.07 7.22
CA GLY A 136 6.32 -9.17 6.22
C GLY A 136 6.67 -9.88 4.92
N PHE A 137 7.32 -11.05 5.00
CA PHE A 137 7.65 -11.88 3.85
C PHE A 137 6.41 -12.36 3.10
N VAL A 138 5.42 -12.86 3.83
CA VAL A 138 4.15 -13.34 3.29
C VAL A 138 3.40 -12.21 2.58
N ASN A 139 3.33 -11.02 3.17
CA ASN A 139 2.69 -9.86 2.54
C ASN A 139 3.41 -9.43 1.26
N SER A 140 4.75 -9.48 1.25
CA SER A 140 5.54 -9.16 0.04
C SER A 140 5.28 -10.15 -1.08
N ILE A 141 5.26 -11.46 -0.77
CA ILE A 141 4.90 -12.50 -1.75
C ILE A 141 3.47 -12.30 -2.25
N ASN A 142 2.53 -12.02 -1.37
CA ASN A 142 1.13 -11.80 -1.75
C ASN A 142 0.97 -10.59 -2.67
N THR A 143 1.78 -9.55 -2.50
CA THR A 143 1.76 -8.40 -3.42
C THR A 143 2.13 -8.82 -4.84
N ILE A 144 3.07 -9.74 -5.01
CA ILE A 144 3.53 -10.22 -6.32
C ILE A 144 2.57 -11.27 -6.87
N LEU A 145 2.43 -12.38 -6.14
CA LEU A 145 1.67 -13.54 -6.61
C LEU A 145 0.16 -13.28 -6.62
N GLY A 146 -0.34 -12.55 -5.62
CA GLY A 146 -1.75 -12.22 -5.53
C GLY A 146 -2.23 -11.43 -6.76
N ALA A 147 -1.46 -10.45 -7.22
CA ALA A 147 -1.79 -9.68 -8.42
C ALA A 147 -1.69 -10.54 -9.69
N ALA A 148 -0.59 -11.28 -9.88
CA ALA A 148 -0.40 -12.13 -11.04
C ALA A 148 -1.47 -13.23 -11.15
N ILE A 149 -1.79 -13.91 -10.04
CA ILE A 149 -2.83 -14.94 -10.00
C ILE A 149 -4.21 -14.33 -10.29
N SER A 150 -4.49 -13.15 -9.73
CA SER A 150 -5.76 -12.46 -9.98
C SER A 150 -5.94 -12.11 -11.45
N GLY A 151 -4.91 -11.52 -12.08
CA GLY A 151 -4.92 -11.22 -13.52
C GLY A 151 -5.09 -12.49 -14.38
N PHE A 152 -4.38 -13.57 -14.03
CA PHE A 152 -4.50 -14.86 -14.72
C PHE A 152 -5.92 -15.43 -14.60
N VAL A 153 -6.51 -15.46 -13.42
CA VAL A 153 -7.88 -15.97 -13.22
C VAL A 153 -8.87 -15.18 -14.09
N ILE A 154 -8.78 -13.84 -14.08
CA ILE A 154 -9.69 -12.98 -14.86
C ILE A 154 -9.49 -13.15 -16.37
N SER A 155 -8.27 -13.47 -16.81
CA SER A 155 -8.00 -13.70 -18.26
C SER A 155 -8.48 -15.04 -18.79
N VAL A 156 -8.57 -16.06 -17.91
CA VAL A 156 -8.96 -17.43 -18.31
C VAL A 156 -10.45 -17.66 -18.13
N PHE A 157 -11.06 -17.07 -17.12
CA PHE A 157 -12.45 -17.27 -16.77
C PHE A 157 -13.31 -16.04 -17.15
N SER A 158 -14.59 -16.26 -17.41
CA SER A 158 -15.53 -15.15 -17.59
C SER A 158 -15.66 -14.32 -16.30
N ALA A 159 -16.19 -13.10 -16.42
CA ALA A 159 -16.42 -12.24 -15.23
C ALA A 159 -17.29 -12.94 -14.17
N GLU A 160 -18.35 -13.63 -14.62
CA GLU A 160 -19.25 -14.39 -13.74
C GLU A 160 -18.53 -15.56 -13.05
N GLN A 161 -17.75 -16.36 -13.81
CA GLN A 161 -16.95 -17.44 -13.24
C GLN A 161 -15.92 -16.93 -12.25
N THR A 162 -15.28 -15.80 -12.56
CA THR A 162 -14.34 -15.13 -11.65
C THR A 162 -15.03 -14.74 -10.36
N ILE A 163 -16.22 -14.14 -10.42
CA ILE A 163 -17.00 -13.79 -9.23
C ILE A 163 -17.30 -15.02 -8.37
N ARG A 164 -17.70 -16.14 -8.98
CA ARG A 164 -17.92 -17.42 -8.25
C ARG A 164 -16.65 -17.90 -7.54
N ILE A 165 -15.50 -17.84 -8.21
CA ILE A 165 -14.20 -18.17 -7.61
C ILE A 165 -13.91 -17.26 -6.41
N LEU A 166 -14.18 -15.95 -6.53
CA LEU A 166 -13.98 -14.99 -5.46
C LEU A 166 -14.93 -15.22 -4.27
N ILE A 167 -16.20 -15.56 -4.53
CA ILE A 167 -17.17 -15.95 -3.49
C ILE A 167 -16.63 -17.14 -2.69
N VAL A 168 -16.18 -18.20 -3.38
CA VAL A 168 -15.62 -19.39 -2.71
C VAL A 168 -14.35 -19.02 -1.91
N SER A 169 -13.45 -18.25 -2.50
CA SER A 169 -12.18 -17.84 -1.86
C SER A 169 -12.41 -17.02 -0.58
N ILE A 170 -13.31 -16.03 -0.64
CA ILE A 170 -13.66 -15.21 0.53
C ILE A 170 -14.42 -16.04 1.57
N GLY A 171 -15.28 -16.96 1.13
CA GLY A 171 -15.96 -17.92 2.02
C GLY A 171 -14.96 -18.80 2.78
N VAL A 172 -13.97 -19.35 2.10
CA VAL A 172 -12.87 -20.13 2.72
C VAL A 172 -12.09 -19.28 3.71
N SER A 173 -11.76 -18.05 3.36
CA SER A 173 -11.09 -17.12 4.26
C SER A 173 -11.93 -16.82 5.51
N CYS A 174 -13.23 -16.58 5.36
CA CYS A 174 -14.16 -16.35 6.46
C CYS A 174 -14.20 -17.54 7.41
N LEU A 175 -14.37 -18.76 6.89
CA LEU A 175 -14.35 -19.99 7.69
C LEU A 175 -13.01 -20.14 8.43
N ALA A 176 -11.88 -19.85 7.77
CA ALA A 176 -10.58 -19.90 8.41
C ALA A 176 -10.45 -18.89 9.57
N PHE A 177 -10.94 -17.65 9.42
CA PHE A 177 -10.97 -16.66 10.51
C PHE A 177 -11.86 -17.10 11.68
N ILE A 178 -12.99 -17.77 11.43
CA ILE A 178 -13.86 -18.31 12.48
C ILE A 178 -13.13 -19.39 13.29
N ILE A 179 -12.37 -20.26 12.64
CA ILE A 179 -11.64 -21.38 13.28
C ILE A 179 -10.44 -20.89 14.11
N VAL A 180 -9.83 -19.75 13.76
CA VAL A 180 -8.69 -19.20 14.50
C VAL A 180 -9.06 -18.95 15.95
N LYS A 181 -8.30 -19.52 16.88
CA LYS A 181 -8.43 -19.28 18.32
C LYS A 181 -7.44 -18.20 18.74
N THR A 182 -7.93 -17.07 19.19
CA THR A 182 -7.13 -15.98 19.78
C THR A 182 -7.41 -15.89 21.26
N ASN A 183 -6.36 -15.87 22.09
CA ASN A 183 -6.53 -15.49 23.48
C ASN A 183 -6.73 -13.97 23.51
N GLU A 184 -7.93 -13.52 23.78
CA GLU A 184 -8.23 -12.10 23.95
C GLU A 184 -7.60 -11.62 25.27
N LEU A 185 -6.39 -11.07 25.19
CA LEU A 185 -5.82 -10.35 26.33
C LEU A 185 -6.50 -8.98 26.44
N SER A 186 -6.93 -8.69 27.66
CA SER A 186 -7.54 -7.41 28.05
C SER A 186 -6.77 -6.22 27.51
N PHE A 187 -7.48 -5.24 26.98
CA PHE A 187 -6.96 -3.99 26.44
C PHE A 187 -6.19 -3.23 27.52
N LYS A 188 -4.90 -3.01 27.31
CA LYS A 188 -4.15 -1.97 28.03
C LYS A 188 -4.46 -0.65 27.33
N ASN A 189 -5.09 0.29 28.06
CA ASN A 189 -5.19 1.68 27.61
C ASN A 189 -3.77 2.18 27.32
N SER A 190 -3.39 2.23 26.06
CA SER A 190 -2.20 2.96 25.64
C SER A 190 -2.58 4.45 25.67
N ASN A 191 -1.97 5.21 26.58
CA ASN A 191 -2.02 6.66 26.51
C ASN A 191 -1.36 7.07 25.18
N HIS A 192 -2.17 7.26 24.14
CA HIS A 192 -1.70 7.74 22.85
C HIS A 192 -1.24 9.19 23.02
N LYS A 193 0.07 9.41 22.99
CA LYS A 193 0.69 10.76 22.92
C LYS A 193 0.54 11.36 21.51
N SER A 194 -0.65 11.20 20.87
CA SER A 194 -0.87 11.58 19.46
C SER A 194 -0.62 13.07 19.23
N TRP A 195 -1.04 13.93 20.17
CA TRP A 195 -0.82 15.36 20.03
C TRP A 195 0.67 15.75 20.09
N SER A 196 1.44 15.12 20.97
CA SER A 196 2.89 15.33 21.04
C SER A 196 3.60 14.86 19.77
N ALA A 197 3.14 13.76 19.17
CA ALA A 197 3.69 13.25 17.92
C ALA A 197 3.35 14.16 16.72
N ILE A 198 2.15 14.74 16.65
CA ILE A 198 1.78 15.75 15.63
C ILE A 198 2.69 16.99 15.77
N LYS A 199 2.83 17.51 16.98
CA LYS A 199 3.71 18.65 17.25
C LYS A 199 5.17 18.34 16.87
N ALA A 200 5.67 17.16 17.22
CA ALA A 200 7.01 16.72 16.89
C ALA A 200 7.22 16.64 15.36
N LEU A 201 6.28 16.08 14.62
CA LEU A 201 6.34 16.01 13.16
C LEU A 201 6.29 17.39 12.51
N ALA A 202 5.48 18.32 13.05
CA ALA A 202 5.37 19.68 12.53
C ALA A 202 6.65 20.52 12.70
N ILE A 203 7.42 20.26 13.77
CA ILE A 203 8.67 20.98 14.06
C ILE A 203 9.88 20.30 13.41
N ASN A 204 9.88 18.98 13.31
CA ASN A 204 11.00 18.21 12.78
C ASN A 204 11.10 18.37 11.26
N ASN A 205 12.09 19.14 10.82
CA ASN A 205 12.26 19.44 9.40
C ASN A 205 12.65 18.20 8.55
N VAL A 206 13.41 17.26 9.11
CA VAL A 206 13.74 16.00 8.43
C VAL A 206 12.46 15.23 8.11
N GLU A 207 11.62 15.03 9.12
CA GLU A 207 10.40 14.25 8.95
C GLU A 207 9.34 14.98 8.11
N ARG A 208 9.30 16.32 8.15
CA ARG A 208 8.44 17.08 7.21
C ARG A 208 8.81 16.83 5.76
N VAL A 209 10.12 16.86 5.44
CA VAL A 209 10.58 16.54 4.07
C VAL A 209 10.23 15.10 3.72
N MET A 210 10.51 14.13 4.60
CA MET A 210 10.25 12.72 4.36
C MET A 210 8.76 12.43 4.18
N VAL A 211 7.89 12.99 5.03
CA VAL A 211 6.43 12.78 4.91
C VAL A 211 5.87 13.42 3.63
N THR A 212 6.37 14.60 3.26
CA THR A 212 5.95 15.27 2.02
C THR A 212 6.35 14.45 0.79
N VAL A 213 7.57 13.92 0.74
CA VAL A 213 8.04 13.08 -0.37
C VAL A 213 7.27 11.76 -0.42
N SER A 214 7.02 11.13 0.72
CA SER A 214 6.20 9.89 0.79
C SER A 214 4.74 10.15 0.37
N ALA A 215 4.15 11.25 0.82
CA ALA A 215 2.81 11.68 0.45
C ALA A 215 2.71 11.96 -1.06
N MET A 216 3.71 12.65 -1.64
CA MET A 216 3.78 12.91 -3.07
C MET A 216 3.99 11.63 -3.88
N SER A 217 4.80 10.69 -3.38
CA SER A 217 4.99 9.39 -4.02
C SER A 217 3.67 8.60 -4.05
N ASN A 218 2.91 8.59 -2.97
CA ASN A 218 1.60 7.93 -2.92
C ASN A 218 0.54 8.64 -3.78
N PHE A 219 0.54 9.97 -3.79
CA PHE A 219 -0.32 10.79 -4.65
C PHE A 219 -0.15 10.45 -6.14
N ILE A 220 1.06 10.04 -6.55
CA ILE A 220 1.43 9.80 -7.94
C ILE A 220 1.39 8.30 -8.28
N LEU A 221 2.03 7.46 -7.46
CA LEU A 221 2.20 6.03 -7.81
C LEU A 221 0.90 5.23 -7.67
N THR A 222 0.06 5.53 -6.67
CA THR A 222 -1.20 4.80 -6.50
C THR A 222 -2.14 5.00 -7.71
N PRO A 223 -2.44 6.23 -8.18
CA PRO A 223 -3.22 6.38 -9.41
C PRO A 223 -2.49 5.84 -10.64
N THR A 224 -1.18 5.93 -10.71
CA THR A 224 -0.43 5.35 -11.84
C THR A 224 -0.64 3.84 -11.90
N LEU A 225 -0.54 3.11 -10.78
CA LEU A 225 -0.70 1.66 -10.74
C LEU A 225 -2.15 1.21 -10.92
N MET A 226 -3.09 1.84 -10.19
CA MET A 226 -4.47 1.34 -10.10
C MET A 226 -5.40 1.89 -11.18
N TYR A 227 -5.03 2.98 -11.84
CA TYR A 227 -5.90 3.67 -12.80
C TYR A 227 -5.23 3.87 -14.16
N ILE A 228 -4.08 4.54 -14.21
CA ILE A 228 -3.40 4.87 -15.48
C ILE A 228 -2.88 3.60 -16.17
N THR A 229 -2.20 2.73 -15.42
CA THR A 229 -1.60 1.49 -15.99
C THR A 229 -2.65 0.56 -16.61
N PRO A 230 -3.81 0.24 -15.99
CA PRO A 230 -4.88 -0.50 -16.64
C PRO A 230 -5.38 0.14 -17.94
N ILE A 231 -5.53 1.47 -17.97
CA ILE A 231 -5.95 2.20 -19.18
C ILE A 231 -4.89 2.03 -20.30
N LEU A 232 -3.62 2.21 -20.00
CA LEU A 232 -2.54 2.02 -20.98
C LEU A 232 -2.50 0.58 -21.51
N ILE A 233 -2.67 -0.42 -20.64
CA ILE A 233 -2.62 -1.84 -20.99
C ILE A 233 -3.76 -2.20 -21.94
N ILE A 234 -4.97 -1.74 -21.65
CA ILE A 234 -6.17 -2.10 -22.44
C ILE A 234 -6.25 -1.24 -23.69
N ASP A 235 -6.20 0.10 -23.57
CA ASP A 235 -6.48 0.99 -24.69
C ASP A 235 -5.29 1.20 -25.63
N ARG A 236 -4.09 1.40 -25.06
CA ARG A 236 -2.92 1.70 -25.88
C ARG A 236 -2.26 0.45 -26.45
N TYR A 237 -2.23 -0.62 -25.64
CA TYR A 237 -1.53 -1.85 -26.04
C TYR A 237 -2.46 -3.00 -26.45
N GLY A 238 -3.77 -2.94 -26.17
CA GLY A 238 -4.73 -3.97 -26.56
C GLY A 238 -4.59 -5.29 -25.81
N TYR A 239 -4.05 -5.27 -24.58
CA TYR A 239 -3.85 -6.47 -23.77
C TYR A 239 -5.01 -6.74 -22.80
N THR A 240 -4.88 -7.75 -21.96
CA THR A 240 -5.94 -8.32 -21.13
C THR A 240 -5.72 -8.04 -19.63
N ALA A 241 -6.63 -8.58 -18.79
CA ALA A 241 -6.50 -8.51 -17.33
C ALA A 241 -5.23 -9.21 -16.80
N LEU A 242 -4.67 -10.17 -17.54
CA LEU A 242 -3.42 -10.82 -17.19
C LEU A 242 -2.29 -9.79 -17.06
N GLU A 243 -2.16 -8.92 -18.06
CA GLU A 243 -1.10 -7.93 -18.10
C GLU A 243 -1.29 -6.84 -17.03
N ILE A 244 -2.53 -6.55 -16.63
CA ILE A 244 -2.80 -5.69 -15.46
C ILE A 244 -2.24 -6.35 -14.19
N GLY A 245 -2.55 -7.62 -13.96
CA GLY A 245 -2.01 -8.38 -12.83
C GLY A 245 -0.48 -8.50 -12.86
N LEU A 246 0.10 -8.75 -14.04
CA LEU A 246 1.55 -8.81 -14.23
C LEU A 246 2.22 -7.45 -14.00
N SER A 247 1.58 -6.35 -14.36
CA SER A 247 2.10 -5.00 -14.13
C SER A 247 2.26 -4.70 -12.63
N GLU A 248 1.27 -5.02 -11.83
CA GLU A 248 1.36 -4.93 -10.37
C GLU A 248 2.41 -5.89 -9.79
N ALA A 249 2.52 -7.10 -10.34
CA ALA A 249 3.54 -8.06 -9.94
C ALA A 249 4.96 -7.55 -10.26
N MET A 250 5.17 -6.90 -11.42
CA MET A 250 6.46 -6.28 -11.77
C MET A 250 6.85 -5.17 -10.78
N PHE A 251 5.91 -4.33 -10.36
CA PHE A 251 6.15 -3.36 -9.31
C PHE A 251 6.54 -4.05 -7.99
N GLY A 252 5.82 -5.11 -7.60
CA GLY A 252 6.15 -5.93 -6.41
C GLY A 252 7.52 -6.60 -6.50
N ILE A 253 7.90 -7.17 -7.66
CA ILE A 253 9.23 -7.74 -7.91
C ILE A 253 10.29 -6.65 -7.76
N GLY A 254 10.05 -5.46 -8.29
CA GLY A 254 10.93 -4.31 -8.10
C GLY A 254 11.16 -3.99 -6.63
N MET A 255 10.09 -3.95 -5.82
CA MET A 255 10.19 -3.77 -4.37
C MET A 255 11.02 -4.89 -3.71
N PHE A 256 10.80 -6.15 -4.09
CA PHE A 256 11.56 -7.27 -3.56
C PHE A 256 13.05 -7.16 -3.89
N LEU A 257 13.40 -6.95 -5.16
CA LEU A 257 14.78 -6.79 -5.59
C LEU A 257 15.46 -5.56 -4.96
N GLY A 258 14.74 -4.44 -4.89
CA GLY A 258 15.19 -3.23 -4.23
C GLY A 258 15.57 -3.47 -2.77
N SER A 259 14.73 -4.16 -2.03
CA SER A 259 14.96 -4.45 -0.61
C SER A 259 16.03 -5.52 -0.39
N ALA A 260 15.97 -6.64 -1.10
CA ALA A 260 16.82 -7.79 -0.85
C ALA A 260 18.24 -7.63 -1.41
N LEU A 261 18.39 -6.99 -2.59
CA LEU A 261 19.65 -6.96 -3.32
C LEU A 261 20.29 -5.57 -3.38
N PHE A 262 19.51 -4.54 -3.65
CA PHE A 262 20.07 -3.24 -4.03
C PHE A 262 20.25 -2.29 -2.85
N CYS A 263 19.32 -2.19 -1.91
CA CYS A 263 19.36 -1.19 -0.84
C CYS A 263 20.69 -1.20 -0.06
N LYS A 264 21.09 -2.37 0.46
CA LYS A 264 22.32 -2.51 1.24
C LYS A 264 23.58 -2.23 0.38
N ARG A 265 23.60 -2.72 -0.86
CA ARG A 265 24.75 -2.52 -1.76
C ARG A 265 24.94 -1.06 -2.13
N LEU A 266 23.86 -0.39 -2.50
CA LEU A 266 23.89 1.03 -2.88
C LEU A 266 24.24 1.92 -1.67
N ASN A 267 23.70 1.62 -0.49
CA ASN A 267 24.06 2.34 0.73
C ASN A 267 25.55 2.19 1.09
N ASN A 268 26.14 1.02 0.87
CA ASN A 268 27.56 0.79 1.13
C ASN A 268 28.47 1.52 0.13
N VAL A 269 28.05 1.67 -1.13
CA VAL A 269 28.86 2.29 -2.19
C VAL A 269 28.70 3.82 -2.20
N PHE A 270 27.48 4.31 -2.12
CA PHE A 270 27.15 5.73 -2.31
C PHE A 270 26.75 6.45 -1.01
N GLY A 271 26.54 5.71 0.08
CA GLY A 271 25.98 6.23 1.32
C GLY A 271 24.47 6.42 1.29
N VAL A 272 23.85 6.50 2.47
CA VAL A 272 22.39 6.53 2.65
C VAL A 272 21.76 7.75 1.98
N ARG A 273 22.39 8.95 2.06
CA ARG A 273 21.87 10.18 1.47
C ARG A 273 21.72 10.06 -0.04
N ILE A 274 22.81 9.71 -0.72
CA ILE A 274 22.83 9.63 -2.19
C ILE A 274 21.87 8.55 -2.66
N THR A 275 21.91 7.37 -2.05
CA THR A 275 21.01 6.25 -2.36
C THR A 275 19.55 6.65 -2.23
N THR A 276 19.18 7.39 -1.18
CA THR A 276 17.79 7.84 -0.94
C THR A 276 17.33 8.82 -2.02
N VAL A 277 18.17 9.77 -2.41
CA VAL A 277 17.86 10.74 -3.48
C VAL A 277 17.73 10.04 -4.83
N PHE A 278 18.69 9.19 -5.18
CA PHE A 278 18.65 8.42 -6.42
C PHE A 278 17.47 7.48 -6.50
N SER A 279 17.05 6.88 -5.37
CA SER A 279 15.89 6.00 -5.36
C SER A 279 14.59 6.73 -5.72
N ILE A 280 14.38 7.96 -5.24
CA ILE A 280 13.25 8.79 -5.65
C ILE A 280 13.41 9.28 -7.09
N ALA A 281 14.60 9.68 -7.51
CA ALA A 281 14.84 10.06 -8.91
C ALA A 281 14.56 8.89 -9.86
N THR A 282 14.87 7.64 -9.47
CA THR A 282 14.53 6.44 -10.25
C THR A 282 13.02 6.29 -10.43
N VAL A 283 12.20 6.62 -9.42
CA VAL A 283 10.74 6.65 -9.57
C VAL A 283 10.30 7.69 -10.61
N GLY A 284 10.88 8.89 -10.59
CA GLY A 284 10.62 9.90 -11.62
C GLY A 284 11.00 9.45 -13.03
N ALA A 285 12.18 8.86 -13.18
CA ALA A 285 12.65 8.30 -14.45
C ALA A 285 11.76 7.13 -14.93
N SER A 286 11.23 6.32 -14.01
CA SER A 286 10.29 5.24 -14.32
C SER A 286 8.99 5.75 -14.92
N LEU A 287 8.46 6.87 -14.42
CA LEU A 287 7.26 7.50 -14.99
C LEU A 287 7.53 8.03 -16.41
N LEU A 288 8.71 8.60 -16.67
CA LEU A 288 9.09 8.97 -18.03
C LEU A 288 9.23 7.75 -18.93
N LEU A 289 9.80 6.65 -18.43
CA LEU A 289 9.88 5.41 -19.19
C LEU A 289 8.49 4.86 -19.53
N ILE A 290 7.53 4.92 -18.59
CA ILE A 290 6.14 4.55 -18.84
C ILE A 290 5.48 5.47 -19.87
N LEU A 291 5.77 6.77 -19.82
CA LEU A 291 5.25 7.76 -20.77
C LEU A 291 5.68 7.48 -22.21
N ILE A 292 6.98 7.19 -22.42
CA ILE A 292 7.56 6.93 -23.74
C ILE A 292 7.51 5.45 -24.15
N ALA A 293 6.88 4.60 -23.33
CA ALA A 293 6.80 3.17 -23.63
C ALA A 293 5.94 2.90 -24.88
N ASP A 294 6.52 2.29 -25.88
CA ASP A 294 5.83 1.88 -27.11
C ASP A 294 5.31 0.44 -27.03
N ASN A 295 5.69 -0.30 -25.99
CA ASN A 295 5.33 -1.69 -25.79
C ASN A 295 5.19 -2.01 -24.29
N ILE A 296 4.51 -3.11 -24.00
CA ILE A 296 4.22 -3.53 -22.64
C ILE A 296 5.46 -3.89 -21.82
N TYR A 297 6.54 -4.35 -22.45
CA TYR A 297 7.77 -4.71 -21.73
C TYR A 297 8.46 -3.47 -21.15
N SER A 298 8.45 -2.35 -21.89
CA SER A 298 8.95 -1.07 -21.41
C SER A 298 8.13 -0.55 -20.23
N LEU A 299 6.80 -0.72 -20.27
CA LEU A 299 5.90 -0.40 -19.16
C LEU A 299 6.23 -1.26 -17.93
N PHE A 300 6.39 -2.58 -18.10
CA PHE A 300 6.77 -3.49 -17.02
C PHE A 300 8.12 -3.13 -16.40
N LEU A 301 9.09 -2.78 -17.24
CA LEU A 301 10.41 -2.34 -16.78
C LEU A 301 10.32 -1.03 -15.96
N GLY A 302 9.51 -0.07 -16.43
CA GLY A 302 9.22 1.16 -15.69
C GLY A 302 8.64 0.87 -14.32
N LEU A 303 7.63 0.00 -14.23
CA LEU A 303 7.01 -0.37 -12.96
C LEU A 303 7.97 -1.11 -12.02
N LEU A 304 8.84 -1.97 -12.55
CA LEU A 304 9.87 -2.65 -11.78
C LEU A 304 10.84 -1.64 -11.14
N PHE A 305 11.33 -0.66 -11.91
CA PHE A 305 12.20 0.38 -11.37
C PHE A 305 11.48 1.31 -10.39
N ALA A 306 10.20 1.63 -10.63
CA ALA A 306 9.39 2.40 -9.68
C ALA A 306 9.27 1.68 -8.33
N GLY A 307 9.00 0.37 -8.35
CA GLY A 307 8.92 -0.46 -7.15
C GLY A 307 10.25 -0.52 -6.39
N ALA A 308 11.37 -0.72 -7.12
CA ALA A 308 12.71 -0.73 -6.52
C ALA A 308 13.06 0.63 -5.89
N GLY A 309 12.78 1.73 -6.57
CA GLY A 309 13.02 3.07 -6.06
C GLY A 309 12.25 3.36 -4.77
N VAL A 310 10.95 3.12 -4.80
CA VAL A 310 10.07 3.38 -3.64
C VAL A 310 10.49 2.58 -2.40
N VAL A 311 10.80 1.30 -2.56
CA VAL A 311 11.17 0.47 -1.40
C VAL A 311 12.51 0.87 -0.79
N ILE A 312 13.51 1.22 -1.62
CA ILE A 312 14.82 1.69 -1.14
C ILE A 312 14.65 2.99 -0.35
N TYR A 313 13.87 3.93 -0.87
CA TYR A 313 13.52 5.16 -0.16
C TYR A 313 12.87 4.84 1.21
N ASN A 314 11.83 4.00 1.21
CA ASN A 314 11.09 3.64 2.41
C ASN A 314 11.96 2.97 3.47
N ILE A 315 12.87 2.05 3.08
CA ILE A 315 13.79 1.38 4.02
C ILE A 315 14.70 2.40 4.69
N ASN A 316 15.34 3.28 3.91
CA ASN A 316 16.29 4.25 4.42
C ASN A 316 15.63 5.27 5.35
N THR A 317 14.48 5.82 4.94
CA THR A 317 13.76 6.83 5.72
C THR A 317 13.09 6.24 6.96
N THR A 318 12.50 5.05 6.88
CA THR A 318 11.92 4.36 8.05
C THR A 318 13.00 4.00 9.06
N LYS A 319 14.18 3.55 8.62
CA LYS A 319 15.30 3.28 9.52
C LYS A 319 15.69 4.53 10.30
N ILE A 320 15.89 5.66 9.63
CA ILE A 320 16.23 6.95 10.27
C ILE A 320 15.12 7.34 11.24
N ARG A 321 13.87 7.37 10.81
CA ARG A 321 12.71 7.76 11.62
C ARG A 321 12.58 6.90 12.87
N CYS A 322 12.63 5.57 12.74
CA CYS A 322 12.48 4.66 13.87
C CYS A 322 13.65 4.74 14.86
N SER A 323 14.87 4.95 14.39
CA SER A 323 16.04 5.06 15.28
C SER A 323 16.12 6.43 15.94
N ALA A 324 15.94 7.52 15.22
CA ALA A 324 16.10 8.87 15.72
C ALA A 324 14.94 9.36 16.60
N THR A 325 13.74 8.75 16.48
CA THR A 325 12.58 9.12 17.30
C THR A 325 12.65 8.45 18.68
N PRO A 326 12.40 9.18 19.79
CA PRO A 326 12.35 8.63 21.14
C PRO A 326 11.36 7.46 21.25
N ALA A 327 11.73 6.43 22.01
CA ALA A 327 11.00 5.17 22.09
C ALA A 327 9.53 5.32 22.51
N ASP A 328 9.24 6.27 23.40
CA ASP A 328 7.90 6.55 23.94
C ASP A 328 6.95 7.25 22.94
N LEU A 329 7.49 7.88 21.89
CA LEU A 329 6.72 8.56 20.84
C LEU A 329 6.68 7.76 19.52
N ARG A 330 7.55 6.75 19.36
CA ARG A 330 7.80 6.06 18.10
C ARG A 330 6.54 5.51 17.44
N SER A 331 5.68 4.82 18.17
CA SER A 331 4.45 4.21 17.61
C SER A 331 3.42 5.27 17.19
N SER A 332 3.20 6.31 18.00
CA SER A 332 2.27 7.39 17.67
C SER A 332 2.78 8.20 16.47
N PHE A 333 4.10 8.45 16.44
CA PHE A 333 4.74 9.17 15.34
C PHE A 333 4.62 8.43 14.00
N GLU A 334 4.91 7.12 14.00
CA GLU A 334 4.76 6.26 12.81
C GLU A 334 3.32 6.22 12.29
N SER A 335 2.34 6.11 13.19
CA SER A 335 0.92 6.08 12.80
C SER A 335 0.48 7.39 12.14
N ILE A 336 0.92 8.54 12.67
CA ILE A 336 0.60 9.86 12.11
C ILE A 336 1.32 10.06 10.77
N PHE A 337 2.59 9.67 10.70
CA PHE A 337 3.36 9.71 9.46
C PHE A 337 2.64 8.93 8.35
N LEU A 338 2.25 7.69 8.60
CA LEU A 338 1.54 6.86 7.63
C LEU A 338 0.19 7.47 7.23
N ALA A 339 -0.57 8.02 8.17
CA ALA A 339 -1.85 8.66 7.87
C ALA A 339 -1.67 9.85 6.91
N ILE A 340 -0.65 10.68 7.11
CA ILE A 340 -0.35 11.81 6.23
C ILE A 340 0.13 11.32 4.85
N CYS A 341 0.90 10.22 4.80
CA CYS A 341 1.39 9.67 3.54
C CYS A 341 0.28 9.17 2.61
N ILE A 342 -0.82 8.63 3.16
CA ILE A 342 -1.92 8.07 2.35
C ILE A 342 -3.02 9.09 2.06
N LEU A 343 -3.10 10.17 2.84
CA LEU A 343 -4.13 11.21 2.72
C LEU A 343 -4.28 11.80 1.29
N PRO A 344 -3.21 12.05 0.52
CA PRO A 344 -3.34 12.65 -0.80
C PRO A 344 -3.70 11.66 -1.92
N ILE A 345 -3.77 10.34 -1.66
CA ILE A 345 -4.10 9.35 -2.69
C ILE A 345 -5.43 9.63 -3.40
N PRO A 346 -6.55 9.90 -2.70
CA PRO A 346 -7.83 10.19 -3.36
C PRO A 346 -7.73 11.36 -4.33
N ALA A 347 -7.02 12.41 -3.94
CA ALA A 347 -6.80 13.58 -4.80
C ALA A 347 -5.93 13.25 -6.02
N GLY A 348 -4.92 12.41 -5.86
CA GLY A 348 -4.08 11.93 -6.96
C GLY A 348 -4.90 11.16 -8.00
N VAL A 349 -5.79 10.26 -7.56
CA VAL A 349 -6.70 9.52 -8.45
C VAL A 349 -7.69 10.46 -9.13
N ALA A 350 -8.32 11.38 -8.38
CA ALA A 350 -9.27 12.32 -8.94
C ALA A 350 -8.64 13.23 -10.02
N ILE A 351 -7.43 13.76 -9.76
CA ILE A 351 -6.70 14.57 -10.74
C ILE A 351 -6.33 13.73 -11.98
N SER A 352 -5.87 12.49 -11.80
CA SER A 352 -5.61 11.59 -12.92
C SER A 352 -6.87 11.32 -13.74
N THR A 353 -8.03 11.16 -13.09
CA THR A 353 -9.32 10.96 -13.75
C THR A 353 -9.69 12.17 -14.61
N LEU A 354 -9.58 13.38 -14.07
CA LEU A 354 -9.85 14.61 -14.81
C LEU A 354 -8.87 14.83 -15.98
N MET A 355 -7.61 14.42 -15.81
CA MET A 355 -6.62 14.48 -16.90
C MET A 355 -6.93 13.49 -18.01
N VAL A 356 -7.38 12.29 -17.68
CA VAL A 356 -7.83 11.28 -18.66
C VAL A 356 -9.08 11.77 -19.39
N ASP A 357 -10.06 12.31 -18.67
CA ASP A 357 -11.28 12.90 -19.25
C ASP A 357 -10.97 14.00 -20.27
N SER A 358 -9.98 14.83 -19.94
CA SER A 358 -9.52 15.92 -20.84
C SER A 358 -8.62 15.45 -21.98
N GLY A 359 -8.37 14.14 -22.14
CA GLY A 359 -7.42 13.59 -23.12
C GLY A 359 -5.94 13.93 -22.86
N LYS A 360 -5.58 14.30 -21.63
CA LYS A 360 -4.24 14.78 -21.23
C LYS A 360 -3.48 13.76 -20.37
N LEU A 361 -3.62 12.47 -20.66
CA LEU A 361 -2.96 11.40 -19.89
C LEU A 361 -1.43 11.54 -19.91
N GLU A 362 -0.84 11.84 -21.07
CA GLU A 362 0.61 12.01 -21.19
C GLU A 362 1.12 13.23 -20.39
N LEU A 363 0.36 14.32 -20.39
CA LEU A 363 0.66 15.48 -19.56
C LEU A 363 0.62 15.13 -18.06
N SER A 364 -0.33 14.28 -17.64
CA SER A 364 -0.42 13.78 -16.26
C SER A 364 0.87 13.06 -15.85
N LEU A 365 1.34 12.10 -16.65
CA LEU A 365 2.58 11.35 -16.37
C LEU A 365 3.82 12.27 -16.36
N THR A 366 3.87 13.25 -17.28
CA THR A 366 4.96 14.24 -17.32
C THR A 366 5.01 15.09 -16.06
N LEU A 367 3.86 15.66 -15.64
CA LEU A 367 3.75 16.45 -14.41
C LEU A 367 4.09 15.62 -13.17
N PHE A 368 3.62 14.38 -13.10
CA PHE A 368 3.91 13.46 -12.02
C PHE A 368 5.41 13.15 -11.93
N SER A 369 6.06 12.91 -13.07
CA SER A 369 7.51 12.73 -13.11
C SER A 369 8.27 13.96 -12.60
N MET A 370 7.87 15.16 -13.04
CA MET A 370 8.48 16.43 -12.60
C MET A 370 8.32 16.63 -11.09
N LEU A 371 7.15 16.33 -10.53
CA LEU A 371 6.89 16.43 -9.09
C LEU A 371 7.74 15.43 -8.27
N ILE A 372 7.95 14.23 -8.79
CA ILE A 372 8.85 13.25 -8.16
C ILE A 372 10.31 13.72 -8.22
N PHE A 373 10.78 14.28 -9.34
CA PHE A 373 12.12 14.86 -9.41
C PHE A 373 12.29 16.06 -8.47
N ALA A 374 11.27 16.92 -8.36
CA ALA A 374 11.26 18.00 -7.37
C ALA A 374 11.32 17.46 -5.94
N SER A 375 10.65 16.34 -5.66
CA SER A 375 10.72 15.63 -4.37
C SER A 375 12.13 15.09 -4.11
N ALA A 376 12.80 14.50 -5.11
CA ALA A 376 14.20 14.07 -4.99
C ALA A 376 15.13 15.25 -4.69
N LEU A 377 14.93 16.38 -5.38
CA LEU A 377 15.67 17.61 -5.15
C LEU A 377 15.44 18.16 -3.72
N ALA A 378 14.22 18.11 -3.20
CA ALA A 378 13.91 18.53 -1.84
C ALA A 378 14.69 17.71 -0.81
N VAL A 379 14.79 16.38 -0.98
CA VAL A 379 15.64 15.52 -0.14
C VAL A 379 17.12 15.90 -0.27
N TRP A 380 17.59 16.13 -1.48
CA TRP A 380 18.99 16.55 -1.75
C TRP A 380 19.35 17.86 -1.06
N LEU A 381 18.47 18.85 -1.12
CA LEU A 381 18.68 20.19 -0.54
C LEU A 381 18.51 20.23 0.99
N SER A 382 17.88 19.21 1.59
CA SER A 382 17.66 19.17 3.04
C SER A 382 18.99 19.04 3.79
N LYS A 383 19.38 20.12 4.50
CA LYS A 383 20.61 20.16 5.33
C LYS A 383 20.53 19.17 6.50
N ASP A 384 19.39 19.13 7.16
CA ASP A 384 19.18 18.28 8.34
C ASP A 384 19.16 16.79 7.94
N PHE A 385 18.55 16.45 6.79
CA PHE A 385 18.62 15.10 6.25
C PHE A 385 20.05 14.71 5.88
N ARG A 386 20.83 15.64 5.33
CA ARG A 386 22.25 15.41 5.04
C ARG A 386 23.05 15.06 6.28
N LEU A 387 22.82 15.77 7.39
CA LEU A 387 23.51 15.52 8.66
C LEU A 387 23.15 14.14 9.22
N ILE A 388 21.86 13.82 9.30
CA ILE A 388 21.41 12.60 9.95
C ILE A 388 21.72 11.34 9.11
N ALA A 389 21.74 11.45 7.80
CA ALA A 389 22.04 10.33 6.89
C ALA A 389 23.53 9.91 6.90
N GLN A 390 24.40 10.68 7.55
CA GLN A 390 25.83 10.38 7.71
C GLN A 390 26.17 9.77 9.07
N LEU A 391 25.20 9.73 10.00
CA LEU A 391 25.40 9.17 11.33
C LEU A 391 25.41 7.64 11.31
N ASP A 392 26.25 7.06 12.15
CA ASP A 392 26.25 5.63 12.43
C ASP A 392 25.00 5.22 13.24
N ASN A 393 24.71 3.93 13.28
CA ASN A 393 23.51 3.43 13.95
C ASN A 393 23.45 3.79 15.44
N ASP A 394 24.60 3.79 16.11
CA ASP A 394 24.72 4.07 17.56
C ASP A 394 24.48 5.54 17.84
N ASP A 395 24.87 6.43 16.94
CA ASP A 395 24.68 7.89 17.06
C ASP A 395 23.25 8.33 16.66
N LEU A 396 22.52 7.48 15.95
CA LEU A 396 21.14 7.76 15.54
C LEU A 396 20.12 7.63 16.67
N ASP A 397 20.43 6.89 17.75
CA ASP A 397 19.43 6.62 18.78
C ASP A 397 18.95 7.92 19.45
N SER A 398 17.63 8.15 19.33
CA SER A 398 16.96 9.34 19.90
C SER A 398 17.57 10.68 19.47
N TYR A 399 18.28 10.71 18.33
CA TYR A 399 19.00 11.90 17.85
C TYR A 399 18.10 13.12 17.62
N TYR A 400 16.82 12.92 17.34
CA TYR A 400 15.86 14.02 17.17
C TYR A 400 15.68 14.87 18.42
N ILE A 401 15.91 14.34 19.62
CA ILE A 401 15.92 15.16 20.86
C ILE A 401 17.04 16.21 20.80
N LYS A 402 18.20 15.84 20.27
CA LYS A 402 19.36 16.76 20.14
C LYS A 402 19.12 17.79 19.03
N LEU A 403 18.56 17.35 17.90
CA LEU A 403 18.38 18.20 16.72
C LEU A 403 17.17 19.14 16.86
N TYR A 404 16.11 18.69 17.52
CA TYR A 404 14.84 19.42 17.69
C TYR A 404 14.34 19.39 19.14
N PRO A 405 15.06 19.94 20.12
CA PRO A 405 14.69 19.85 21.54
C PRO A 405 13.28 20.37 21.81
N LYS A 406 12.84 21.44 21.14
CA LYS A 406 11.48 22.01 21.28
C LYS A 406 10.35 21.09 20.81
N ALA A 407 10.66 20.07 20.01
CA ALA A 407 9.70 19.14 19.48
C ALA A 407 9.48 17.92 20.39
N TYR A 408 10.52 17.55 21.16
CA TYR A 408 10.56 16.28 21.89
C TYR A 408 10.70 16.45 23.42
N LEU A 409 10.89 17.66 23.89
CA LEU A 409 10.85 18.06 25.29
C LEU A 409 9.56 18.83 25.58
#